data_48d301f628311b7aaf603b9df2c1c8a4
#
_entry.id   48d301f628311b7aaf603b9df2c1c8a4
#
_cell.length_a   1.000
_cell.length_b   1.000
_cell.length_c   1.000
_cell.angle_alpha   90.00
_cell.angle_beta   90.00
_cell.angle_gamma   90.00
#
_symmetry.space_group_name_H-M   'P 1'
#
loop_
_entity.id
_entity.type
_entity.pdbx_description
1 polymer ?
#
loop_
_entity_poly.entity_id
_entity_poly.type
_entity_poly.pdbx_seq_one_letter_code
_entity_poly.pdbx_strand_id
1 'polypeptide(L)'
;METTQITSNSPSRYQDAHLEVDFACKSVTLDSRRLVLTRKEYELLSLLIENAGEIIPREVLLVRVWGYSNQIRTRTLDVHIRRLRIRLGSYSGQYLETVFGIGYRFQPFRTTLRFQPDMPSSALALTA
;
A
#
# COMPACT_ATOMS: atom_id res chain seq x y z
N MET A 1 -26.87 4.23 -8.49
CA MET A 1 -26.46 4.24 -8.59
C MET A 1 -25.71 4.07 -8.52
N GLU A 2 -25.60 3.97 -8.58
CA GLU A 2 -24.90 3.89 -8.55
C GLU A 2 -24.01 3.68 -8.39
N THR A 3 -23.97 3.68 -8.49
CA THR A 3 -23.19 3.60 -8.45
C THR A 3 -22.35 3.25 -8.20
N THR A 4 -22.19 3.17 -8.30
CA THR A 4 -21.47 2.99 -8.20
C THR A 4 -20.59 2.75 -8.09
N GLN A 5 -20.41 2.84 -8.24
CA GLN A 5 -19.64 2.81 -8.32
C GLN A 5 -18.70 2.74 -7.99
N ILE A 6 -18.70 2.89 -7.97
CA ILE A 6 -17.91 3.02 -7.72
C ILE A 6 -17.15 2.59 -7.37
N THR A 7 -17.12 2.40 -7.47
CA THR A 7 -16.34 2.07 -7.23
C THR A 7 -15.40 1.58 -6.58
N SER A 8 -14.73 0.88 -7.08
CA SER A 8 -13.51 0.26 -6.61
C SER A 8 -12.72 1.16 -5.68
N ASN A 9 -12.96 2.44 -5.75
CA ASN A 9 -12.33 3.43 -4.90
C ASN A 9 -13.23 3.87 -3.77
N SER A 10 -14.16 3.01 -3.38
CA SER A 10 -14.98 3.36 -2.24
C SER A 10 -14.07 3.52 -1.02
N PRO A 11 -14.44 4.39 -0.07
CA PRO A 11 -13.61 4.61 1.12
C PRO A 11 -13.41 3.36 1.96
N SER A 12 -14.20 2.32 1.74
CA SER A 12 -14.13 1.11 2.53
C SER A 12 -13.26 0.02 1.91
N ARG A 13 -12.73 0.23 0.71
CA ARG A 13 -11.96 -0.81 0.03
C ARG A 13 -10.87 -0.24 -0.83
N TYR A 14 -9.76 -0.97 -0.89
CA TYR A 14 -8.71 -0.73 -1.86
C TYR A 14 -8.44 -2.03 -2.61
N GLN A 15 -8.21 -1.94 -3.90
CA GLN A 15 -7.92 -3.13 -4.69
C GLN A 15 -7.04 -2.76 -5.89
N ASP A 16 -6.00 -3.56 -6.10
CA ASP A 16 -5.23 -3.48 -7.33
C ASP A 16 -5.03 -4.90 -7.86
N ALA A 17 -4.06 -5.11 -8.73
CA ALA A 17 -3.88 -6.41 -9.39
C ALA A 17 -3.64 -7.55 -8.39
N HIS A 18 -3.00 -7.26 -7.27
CA HIS A 18 -2.59 -8.30 -6.33
C HIS A 18 -3.10 -8.09 -4.92
N LEU A 19 -3.24 -6.84 -4.49
CA LEU A 19 -3.53 -6.50 -3.11
C LEU A 19 -4.96 -6.01 -2.97
N GLU A 20 -5.63 -6.51 -1.95
CA GLU A 20 -6.99 -6.10 -1.65
C GLU A 20 -7.09 -5.81 -0.16
N VAL A 21 -7.64 -4.66 0.19
CA VAL A 21 -7.81 -4.27 1.58
C VAL A 21 -9.26 -3.87 1.81
N ASP A 22 -9.88 -4.49 2.80
CA ASP A 22 -11.24 -4.13 3.22
C ASP A 22 -11.10 -3.38 4.55
N PHE A 23 -11.28 -2.07 4.50
CA PHE A 23 -11.08 -1.24 5.69
C PHE A 23 -12.18 -1.44 6.72
N ALA A 24 -13.36 -1.86 6.29
CA ALA A 24 -14.45 -2.11 7.24
C ALA A 24 -14.15 -3.33 8.10
N CYS A 25 -13.64 -4.39 7.47
CA CYS A 25 -13.29 -5.62 8.17
C CYS A 25 -11.84 -5.64 8.64
N LYS A 26 -11.05 -4.68 8.19
CA LYS A 26 -9.61 -4.63 8.49
C LYS A 26 -8.91 -5.88 8.00
N SER A 27 -9.28 -6.37 6.82
CA SER A 27 -8.68 -7.55 6.24
C SER A 27 -7.84 -7.18 5.04
N VAL A 28 -6.74 -7.91 4.88
CA VAL A 28 -5.79 -7.70 3.79
C VAL A 28 -5.58 -9.03 3.09
N THR A 29 -5.69 -9.01 1.76
CA THR A 29 -5.55 -10.20 0.93
C THR A 29 -4.53 -9.90 -0.17
N LEU A 30 -3.61 -10.82 -0.38
CA LEU A 30 -2.60 -10.70 -1.42
C LEU A 30 -2.67 -11.95 -2.29
N ASP A 31 -2.96 -11.75 -3.59
CA ASP A 31 -3.14 -12.86 -4.53
C ASP A 31 -4.10 -13.90 -3.97
N SER A 32 -5.25 -13.44 -3.46
CA SER A 32 -6.32 -14.28 -2.92
C SER A 32 -5.94 -15.01 -1.64
N ARG A 33 -4.82 -14.67 -1.02
CA ARG A 33 -4.39 -15.26 0.25
C ARG A 33 -4.46 -14.21 1.33
N ARG A 34 -5.12 -14.55 2.42
CA ARG A 34 -5.26 -13.60 3.50
C ARG A 34 -3.95 -13.43 4.25
N LEU A 35 -3.56 -12.18 4.44
CA LEU A 35 -2.39 -11.86 5.24
C LEU A 35 -2.81 -11.66 6.69
N VAL A 36 -2.06 -12.27 7.60
CA VAL A 36 -2.30 -12.10 9.02
C VAL A 36 -1.36 -11.00 9.52
N LEU A 37 -1.94 -9.84 9.81
CA LEU A 37 -1.18 -8.69 10.27
C LEU A 37 -1.53 -8.39 11.71
N THR A 38 -0.55 -7.89 12.47
CA THR A 38 -0.88 -7.33 13.78
C THR A 38 -1.67 -6.05 13.59
N ARG A 39 -2.31 -5.60 14.67
CA ARG A 39 -3.10 -4.38 14.59
C ARG A 39 -2.27 -3.19 14.12
N LYS A 40 -1.06 -3.04 14.65
CA LYS A 40 -0.21 -1.91 14.26
C LYS A 40 0.31 -2.05 12.85
N GLU A 41 0.60 -3.26 12.40
CA GLU A 41 0.98 -3.49 11.01
C GLU A 41 -0.16 -3.09 10.09
N TYR A 42 -1.38 -3.48 10.44
CA TYR A 42 -2.53 -3.11 9.64
C TYR A 42 -2.76 -1.60 9.63
N GLU A 43 -2.70 -0.96 10.80
CA GLU A 43 -2.90 0.49 10.90
C GLU A 43 -1.88 1.25 10.06
N LEU A 44 -0.63 0.81 10.11
CA LEU A 44 0.42 1.44 9.33
C LEU A 44 0.17 1.27 7.83
N LEU A 45 -0.15 0.05 7.41
CA LEU A 45 -0.39 -0.22 6.00
C LEU A 45 -1.61 0.56 5.51
N SER A 46 -2.70 0.58 6.28
CA SER A 46 -3.90 1.28 5.84
C SER A 46 -3.68 2.78 5.72
N LEU A 47 -2.90 3.36 6.64
CA LEU A 47 -2.58 4.77 6.55
C LEU A 47 -1.79 5.09 5.28
N LEU A 48 -0.83 4.23 4.96
CA LEU A 48 -0.05 4.41 3.73
C LEU A 48 -0.92 4.26 2.50
N ILE A 49 -1.81 3.29 2.49
CA ILE A 49 -2.71 3.07 1.34
C ILE A 49 -3.67 4.24 1.16
N GLU A 50 -4.21 4.77 2.26
CA GLU A 50 -5.13 5.91 2.18
C GLU A 50 -4.46 7.14 1.59
N ASN A 51 -3.14 7.21 1.67
CA ASN A 51 -2.37 8.31 1.10
C ASN A 51 -1.46 7.81 -0.03
N ALA A 52 -1.96 6.86 -0.79
CA ALA A 52 -1.18 6.22 -1.85
C ALA A 52 -0.57 7.27 -2.78
N GLY A 53 0.68 7.06 -3.12
CA GLY A 53 1.42 7.97 -3.99
C GLY A 53 2.10 9.11 -3.28
N GLU A 54 1.77 9.34 -2.02
CA GLU A 54 2.35 10.46 -1.26
C GLU A 54 3.40 9.96 -0.30
N ILE A 55 4.45 10.76 -0.15
CA ILE A 55 5.49 10.48 0.83
C ILE A 55 5.00 10.96 2.19
N ILE A 56 4.95 10.04 3.14
CA ILE A 56 4.53 10.39 4.50
C ILE A 56 5.77 10.41 5.38
N PRO A 57 6.05 11.56 6.02
CA PRO A 57 7.22 11.66 6.89
C PRO A 57 7.17 10.67 8.04
N ARG A 58 8.33 10.23 8.48
CA ARG A 58 8.45 9.24 9.56
C ARG A 58 7.71 9.69 10.82
N GLU A 59 7.88 10.96 11.19
CA GLU A 59 7.25 11.49 12.39
C GLU A 59 5.73 11.45 12.29
N VAL A 60 5.20 11.71 11.09
CA VAL A 60 3.75 11.68 10.89
C VAL A 60 3.23 10.26 11.06
N LEU A 61 3.95 9.29 10.49
CA LEU A 61 3.55 7.89 10.63
C LEU A 61 3.58 7.45 12.09
N LEU A 62 4.62 7.84 12.82
CA LEU A 62 4.72 7.49 14.22
C LEU A 62 3.58 8.08 15.05
N VAL A 63 3.28 9.35 14.83
CA VAL A 63 2.22 10.01 15.58
C VAL A 63 0.85 9.41 15.22
N ARG A 64 0.61 9.21 13.95
CA ARG A 64 -0.70 8.74 13.50
C ARG A 64 -0.98 7.31 13.92
N VAL A 65 0.02 6.46 13.97
CA VAL A 65 -0.18 5.05 14.29
C VAL A 65 -0.01 4.77 15.78
N TRP A 66 0.99 5.40 16.39
CA TRP A 66 1.31 5.13 17.80
C TRP A 66 0.94 6.25 18.76
N GLY A 67 0.61 7.42 18.24
CA GLY A 67 0.26 8.56 19.07
C GLY A 67 1.48 9.33 19.55
N TYR A 68 1.23 10.42 20.25
CA TYR A 68 2.32 11.22 20.81
C TYR A 68 2.91 10.51 22.01
N SER A 69 4.21 10.24 21.93
CA SER A 69 4.93 9.66 23.04
C SER A 69 6.42 9.88 22.83
N ASN A 70 7.07 10.41 23.82
CA ASN A 70 8.51 10.57 23.78
C ASN A 70 9.24 9.25 23.84
N GLN A 71 8.52 8.18 24.14
CA GLN A 71 9.11 6.86 24.26
C GLN A 71 9.06 6.06 22.97
N ILE A 72 8.28 6.53 22.00
CA ILE A 72 8.19 5.83 20.72
C ILE A 72 9.34 6.29 19.84
N ARG A 73 10.13 5.33 19.41
CA ARG A 73 11.32 5.60 18.62
C ARG A 73 11.04 5.32 17.15
N THR A 74 11.77 6.00 16.27
CA THR A 74 11.65 5.77 14.84
C THR A 74 11.96 4.34 14.48
N ARG A 75 12.77 3.64 15.30
CA ARG A 75 13.06 2.23 15.08
C ARG A 75 11.79 1.38 15.09
N THR A 76 10.81 1.75 15.93
CA THR A 76 9.53 1.03 15.96
C THR A 76 8.88 1.04 14.60
N LEU A 77 8.89 2.20 13.94
CA LEU A 77 8.35 2.32 12.60
C LEU A 77 9.09 1.41 11.62
N ASP A 78 10.42 1.47 11.65
CA ASP A 78 11.22 0.71 10.70
C ASP A 78 11.01 -0.79 10.86
N VAL A 79 10.86 -1.25 12.10
CA VAL A 79 10.60 -2.67 12.35
C VAL A 79 9.26 -3.08 11.75
N HIS A 80 8.25 -2.23 11.90
CA HIS A 80 6.92 -2.55 11.35
C HIS A 80 6.92 -2.50 9.83
N ILE A 81 7.65 -1.57 9.24
CA ILE A 81 7.80 -1.55 7.78
C ILE A 81 8.48 -2.84 7.31
N ARG A 82 9.51 -3.26 8.01
CA ARG A 82 10.20 -4.50 7.66
C ARG A 82 9.26 -5.69 7.72
N ARG A 83 8.43 -5.76 8.76
CA ARG A 83 7.47 -6.86 8.89
C ARG A 83 6.45 -6.84 7.77
N LEU A 84 5.96 -5.65 7.41
CA LEU A 84 5.04 -5.52 6.28
C LEU A 84 5.70 -6.01 4.99
N ARG A 85 6.96 -5.67 4.77
CA ARG A 85 7.67 -6.12 3.58
C ARG A 85 7.77 -7.64 3.54
N ILE A 86 7.99 -8.26 4.68
CA ILE A 86 8.03 -9.72 4.74
C ILE A 86 6.66 -10.29 4.37
N ARG A 87 5.58 -9.71 4.88
CA ARG A 87 4.23 -10.17 4.58
C ARG A 87 3.89 -10.01 3.10
N LEU A 88 4.34 -8.92 2.49
CA LEU A 88 4.07 -8.65 1.08
C LEU A 88 4.97 -9.47 0.15
N GLY A 89 6.04 -10.04 0.70
CA GLY A 89 6.88 -10.95 -0.05
C GLY A 89 7.54 -10.30 -1.25
N SER A 90 7.46 -10.96 -2.39
CA SER A 90 8.15 -10.49 -3.59
C SER A 90 7.59 -9.17 -4.12
N TYR A 91 6.40 -8.78 -3.69
CA TYR A 91 5.82 -7.51 -4.13
C TYR A 91 6.26 -6.32 -3.28
N SER A 92 6.98 -6.55 -2.19
CA SER A 92 7.24 -5.49 -1.21
C SER A 92 7.97 -4.30 -1.81
N GLY A 93 8.91 -4.55 -2.71
CA GLY A 93 9.66 -3.47 -3.33
C GLY A 93 8.83 -2.58 -4.24
N GLN A 94 7.69 -3.09 -4.69
CA GLN A 94 6.80 -2.33 -5.54
C GLN A 94 5.76 -1.56 -4.74
N TYR A 95 5.36 -2.10 -3.60
CA TYR A 95 4.33 -1.47 -2.78
C TYR A 95 4.87 -0.46 -1.79
N LEU A 96 6.00 -0.76 -1.16
CA LEU A 96 6.52 0.06 -0.07
C LEU A 96 7.88 0.62 -0.45
N GLU A 97 7.92 1.91 -0.65
CA GLU A 97 9.14 2.62 -1.03
C GLU A 97 9.70 3.36 0.18
N THR A 98 10.99 3.21 0.42
CA THR A 98 11.70 4.02 1.39
C THR A 98 12.18 5.29 0.70
N VAL A 99 11.77 6.45 1.23
CA VAL A 99 12.31 7.72 0.76
C VAL A 99 13.31 8.16 1.81
N PHE A 100 14.59 7.93 1.52
CA PHE A 100 15.64 8.10 2.50
C PHE A 100 15.68 9.50 3.05
N GLY A 101 15.77 9.60 4.37
CA GLY A 101 15.82 10.88 5.05
C GLY A 101 14.47 11.55 5.25
N ILE A 102 13.39 10.98 4.69
CA ILE A 102 12.08 11.61 4.76
C ILE A 102 11.04 10.66 5.36
N GLY A 103 10.76 9.54 4.70
CA GLY A 103 9.72 8.65 5.18
C GLY A 103 9.45 7.52 4.21
N TYR A 104 8.17 7.19 4.06
CA TYR A 104 7.75 6.04 3.26
C TYR A 104 6.60 6.43 2.35
N ARG A 105 6.44 5.66 1.28
CA ARG A 105 5.37 5.88 0.31
C ARG A 105 4.81 4.54 -0.13
N PHE A 106 3.48 4.47 -0.23
CA PHE A 106 2.81 3.32 -0.80
C PHE A 106 2.56 3.58 -2.27
N GLN A 107 2.96 2.65 -3.13
CA GLN A 107 2.70 2.73 -4.56
C GLN A 107 1.73 1.63 -4.94
N PRO A 108 0.57 1.96 -5.51
CA PRO A 108 -0.31 0.92 -6.02
C PRO A 108 0.37 0.11 -7.10
N PHE A 109 0.08 -1.17 -7.13
CA PHE A 109 0.63 -2.04 -8.16
C PHE A 109 -0.07 -1.70 -9.48
N ARG A 110 0.69 -1.38 -10.49
CA ARG A 110 0.14 -1.06 -11.79
C ARG A 110 0.24 -2.27 -12.70
N THR A 111 -0.91 -2.67 -13.23
CA THR A 111 -0.94 -3.59 -14.36
C THR A 111 -0.75 -2.73 -15.58
N THR A 112 0.26 -2.95 -16.19
CA THR A 112 0.45 -2.17 -17.39
C THR A 112 -0.46 -2.69 -18.48
N LEU A 113 -0.56 -2.59 -18.36
CA LEU A 113 -1.02 -2.76 -19.07
C LEU A 113 -1.75 -2.30 -19.66
N ARG A 114 -1.85 -1.90 -19.66
CA ARG A 114 -2.37 -1.23 -20.03
C ARG A 114 -2.21 -0.85 -20.73
N PHE A 115 -1.51 -1.19 -20.84
CA PHE A 115 -1.27 -0.86 -21.32
C PHE A 115 -1.12 -1.09 -21.96
N GLN A 116 -0.87 -1.34 -22.14
CA GLN A 116 -0.61 -1.43 -22.64
C GLN A 116 -0.84 -1.47 -23.28
N PRO A 117 -0.76 -1.44 -23.78
CA PRO A 117 -0.79 -1.35 -24.51
C PRO A 117 -0.95 -1.33 -25.20
N ASP A 118 -0.78 -1.35 -25.50
CA ASP A 118 -0.79 -1.17 -25.93
C ASP A 118 -0.62 -1.18 -26.46
N MET A 119 -0.33 -1.31 -26.83
CA MET A 119 0.06 -1.02 -27.13
C MET A 119 0.27 -1.31 -27.67
N PRO A 120 0.42 -1.59 -28.25
CA PRO A 120 0.88 -1.61 -28.57
C PRO A 120 1.21 -1.84 -28.78
N SER A 121 1.39 -2.02 -29.22
CA SER A 121 1.87 -1.81 -29.07
C SER A 121 2.25 -2.02 -29.11
N SER A 122 2.26 -2.21 -29.72
CA SER A 122 2.71 -1.88 -29.48
C SER A 122 3.14 -2.00 -29.31
N ALA A 123 3.13 -2.18 -29.85
CA ALA A 123 3.59 -1.77 -29.39
C ALA A 123 4.02 -2.04 -29.13
N LEU A 124 4.12 -2.21 -29.49
CA LEU A 124 4.53 -2.01 -29.07
C LEU A 124 4.81 -2.45 -28.87
N ALA A 125 4.61 -2.73 -29.40
CA ALA A 125 4.85 -2.58 -29.00
C ALA A 125 5.17 -2.90 -28.85
N LEU A 126 5.26 -3.07 -29.28
CA LEU A 126 5.50 -2.83 -28.96
C LEU A 126 5.71 -3.10 -28.96
N THR A 127 5.61 -3.26 -29.61
CA THR A 127 5.70 -3.02 -29.48
C THR A 127 5.81 -3.07 -29.43
N ALA A 128 5.78 -3.41 -30.20
CA ALA A 128 5.76 -2.97 -30.07
C ALA A 128 5.90 -2.87 -29.91
#